data_8b10db46b08ef124e140ded280fcb2ac
#
_entry.id   8b10db46b08ef124e140ded280fcb2ac
#
_cell.length_a   1.000
_cell.length_b   1.000
_cell.length_c   1.000
_cell.angle_alpha   90.00
_cell.angle_beta   90.00
_cell.angle_gamma   90.00
#
_symmetry.space_group_name_H-M   'P 1'
#
loop_
_entity.id
_entity.type
_entity.pdbx_description
1 polymer ?
#
loop_
_entity_poly.entity_id
_entity_poly.type
_entity_poly.pdbx_seq_one_letter_code
_entity_poly.pdbx_strand_id
1 'polypeptide(L)' 'MARQGVSLVKLILRNKEFEVKPGMTLLSSLQKVNVLPESIIATRNGEMILEDEILKDGDVVKLIAVISGG' A
#
# COMPACT_ATOMS: atom_id res chain seq x y z
N MET A 1 -1.07 26.00 10.61
CA MET A 1 -1.02 25.53 10.41
C MET A 1 -0.91 24.71 10.18
N ALA A 2 -0.76 24.35 10.08
CA ALA A 2 -0.59 23.67 9.74
C ALA A 2 -0.66 22.75 9.73
N ARG A 3 -0.78 22.14 9.60
CA ARG A 3 -0.74 21.26 9.53
C ARG A 3 -0.29 20.70 8.88
N GLN A 4 0.32 20.51 8.66
CA GLN A 4 0.72 20.09 7.98
C GLN A 4 1.02 19.13 7.80
N GLY A 5 0.96 19.14 7.70
CA GLY A 5 1.40 18.16 6.86
C GLY A 5 1.49 16.78 7.39
N VAL A 6 0.43 16.11 7.38
CA VAL A 6 0.49 14.70 7.73
C VAL A 6 0.96 13.94 6.49
N SER A 7 2.09 13.27 6.61
CA SER A 7 2.63 12.46 5.53
C SER A 7 2.09 11.06 5.66
N LEU A 8 1.31 10.64 4.70
CA LEU A 8 0.69 9.32 4.74
C LEU A 8 0.75 8.68 3.37
N VAL A 9 0.76 7.36 3.39
CA VAL A 9 0.64 6.53 2.21
C VAL A 9 -0.72 5.88 2.26
N LYS A 10 -1.43 5.88 1.14
CA LYS A 10 -2.74 5.22 1.08
C LYS A 10 -2.60 3.88 0.40
N LEU A 11 -3.20 2.88 1.01
CA LEU A 11 -3.34 1.56 0.42
C LEU A 11 -4.81 1.33 0.16
N ILE A 12 -5.17 1.03 -1.08
CA ILE A 12 -6.57 0.88 -1.46
C ILE A 12 -6.79 -0.57 -1.85
N LEU A 13 -7.68 -1.24 -1.14
CA LEU A 13 -8.03 -2.63 -1.41
C LEU A 13 -9.54 -2.70 -1.58
N ARG A 14 -9.99 -2.85 -2.83
CA ARG A 14 -11.40 -2.85 -3.16
C ARG A 14 -12.03 -1.55 -2.72
N ASN A 15 -12.93 -1.59 -1.75
CA ASN A 15 -13.57 -0.36 -1.27
C ASN A 15 -13.02 0.07 0.09
N LYS A 16 -11.88 -0.47 0.48
CA LYS A 16 -11.25 -0.10 1.74
C LYS A 16 -10.00 0.72 1.50
N GLU A 17 -9.77 1.70 2.34
CA GLU A 17 -8.55 2.49 2.30
C GLU A 17 -7.84 2.36 3.63
N PHE A 18 -6.55 2.13 3.55
CA PHE A 18 -5.70 2.10 4.73
C PHE A 18 -4.69 3.21 4.63
N GLU A 19 -4.34 3.80 5.75
CA GLU A 19 -3.31 4.83 5.79
C GLU A 19 -2.14 4.32 6.60
N VAL A 20 -0.95 4.40 6.04
CA VAL A 20 0.26 3.96 6.70
C VAL A 20 1.31 5.03 6.58
N LYS A 21 2.32 4.96 7.43
CA LYS A 21 3.38 5.95 7.42
C LYS A 21 4.30 5.72 6.22
N PRO A 22 4.83 6.80 5.65
CA PRO A 22 5.82 6.65 4.59
C PRO A 22 7.15 6.16 5.13
N GLY A 23 8.01 5.73 4.22
CA GLY A 23 9.34 5.27 4.60
C GLY A 23 9.42 3.79 4.87
N MET A 24 8.31 3.10 4.83
CA MET A 24 8.30 1.65 5.01
C MET A 24 8.27 0.95 3.67
N THR A 25 8.70 -0.30 3.67
CA THR A 25 8.54 -1.11 2.48
C THR A 25 7.06 -1.47 2.32
N LEU A 26 6.71 -1.84 1.10
CA LEU A 26 5.35 -2.31 0.85
C LEU A 26 5.02 -3.49 1.77
N LEU A 27 5.96 -4.41 1.94
CA LEU A 27 5.73 -5.57 2.79
C LEU A 27 5.38 -5.14 4.22
N SER A 28 6.15 -4.23 4.79
CA SER A 28 5.87 -3.75 6.14
C SER A 28 4.50 -3.11 6.22
N SER A 29 4.15 -2.34 5.20
CA SER A 29 2.83 -1.69 5.18
C SER A 29 1.70 -2.70 5.13
N LEU A 30 1.87 -3.76 4.32
CA LEU A 30 0.84 -4.79 4.23
C LEU A 30 0.70 -5.51 5.55
N GLN A 31 1.80 -5.76 6.24
CA GLN A 31 1.74 -6.40 7.55
C GLN A 31 1.00 -5.55 8.56
N LYS A 32 1.18 -4.24 8.47
CA LYS A 32 0.48 -3.32 9.38
C LYS A 32 -1.02 -3.40 9.24
N VAL A 33 -1.50 -3.66 8.03
CA VAL A 33 -2.94 -3.68 7.78
C VAL A 33 -3.46 -5.10 7.62
N ASN A 34 -2.65 -6.09 7.96
CA ASN A 34 -3.05 -7.49 7.96
C ASN A 34 -3.45 -7.99 6.57
N VAL A 35 -2.73 -7.55 5.57
CA VAL A 35 -2.94 -8.02 4.21
C VAL A 35 -1.78 -8.92 3.82
N LEU A 36 -2.10 -10.11 3.33
CA LEU A 36 -1.07 -11.05 2.92
C LEU A 36 -0.48 -10.60 1.58
N PRO A 37 0.83 -10.39 1.51
CA PRO A 37 1.42 -9.91 0.27
C PRO A 37 1.24 -10.88 -0.90
N GLU A 38 1.16 -12.16 -0.60
CA GLU A 38 1.01 -13.16 -1.65
C GLU A 38 -0.40 -13.22 -2.22
N SER A 39 -1.34 -12.54 -1.59
CA SER A 39 -2.73 -12.58 -2.03
C SER A 39 -3.11 -11.34 -2.84
N ILE A 40 -2.17 -10.43 -3.04
CA ILE A 40 -2.47 -9.20 -3.78
C ILE A 40 -1.34 -8.86 -4.73
N ILE A 41 -1.68 -8.02 -5.69
CA ILE A 41 -0.71 -7.33 -6.53
C ILE A 41 -0.82 -5.86 -6.20
N ALA A 42 0.31 -5.21 -5.95
CA ALA A 42 0.33 -3.80 -5.61
C ALA A 42 0.76 -2.99 -6.83
N THR A 43 0.02 -1.91 -7.10
CA THR A 43 0.38 -1.01 -8.18
C THR A 43 0.44 0.41 -7.65
N ARG A 44 1.34 1.19 -8.23
CA ARG A 44 1.48 2.60 -7.92
C ARG A 44 1.62 3.34 -9.24
N ASN A 45 0.72 4.29 -9.48
CA ASN A 45 0.69 5.04 -10.74
C ASN A 45 0.55 4.11 -11.95
N GLY A 46 -0.20 3.02 -11.78
CA GLY A 46 -0.42 2.07 -12.84
C GLY A 46 0.69 1.08 -13.06
N GLU A 47 1.73 1.13 -12.26
CA GLU A 47 2.86 0.20 -12.40
C GLU A 47 2.92 -0.73 -11.20
N MET A 48 3.16 -2.00 -11.48
CA MET A 48 3.30 -2.98 -10.42
C MET A 48 4.57 -2.72 -9.63
N ILE A 49 4.46 -2.78 -8.31
CA ILE A 49 5.62 -2.63 -7.45
C ILE A 49 5.79 -3.89 -6.62
N LEU A 50 7.01 -4.10 -6.17
CA LEU A 50 7.36 -5.28 -5.41
C LEU A 50 7.32 -4.98 -3.93
N GLU A 51 7.34 -6.02 -3.12
CA GLU A 51 7.16 -5.84 -1.68
C GLU A 51 8.35 -5.16 -1.00
N ASP A 52 9.51 -5.11 -1.65
CA ASP A 52 10.65 -4.40 -1.08
C ASP A 52 10.70 -2.94 -1.50
N GLU A 53 9.69 -2.48 -2.20
CA GLU A 53 9.63 -1.09 -2.64
C GLU A 53 9.32 -0.19 -1.45
N ILE A 54 10.07 0.90 -1.33
CA ILE A 54 9.83 1.88 -0.26
C ILE A 54 8.68 2.78 -0.67
N LEU A 55 7.73 2.96 0.22
CA LEU A 55 6.58 3.82 -0.03
C LEU A 55 6.89 5.22 0.48
N LYS A 56 6.54 6.20 -0.31
CA LYS A 56 6.87 7.59 -0.03
C LYS A 56 5.62 8.38 0.30
N ASP A 57 5.86 9.51 0.94
CA ASP A 57 4.79 10.43 1.29
C ASP A 57 3.94 10.76 0.06
N GLY A 58 2.66 10.63 0.22
CA GLY A 58 1.73 10.94 -0.84
C GLY A 58 1.47 9.80 -1.82
N ASP A 59 2.15 8.69 -1.65
CA ASP A 59 1.93 7.55 -2.54
C ASP A 59 0.54 6.97 -2.35
N VAL A 60 -0.06 6.58 -3.45
CA VAL A 60 -1.34 5.86 -3.43
C VAL A 60 -1.08 4.52 -4.10
N VAL A 61 -1.23 3.46 -3.33
CA VAL A 61 -0.96 2.11 -3.80
C VAL A 61 -2.27 1.36 -3.89
N LYS A 62 -2.56 0.85 -5.06
CA LYS A 62 -3.74 0.01 -5.22
C LYS A 62 -3.37 -1.44 -5.03
N LEU A 63 -4.14 -2.11 -4.20
CA LEU A 63 -3.94 -3.52 -3.91
C LEU A 63 -5.04 -4.29 -4.63
N ILE A 64 -4.62 -5.15 -5.54
CA ILE A 64 -5.55 -5.93 -6.35
C ILE A 64 -5.52 -7.36 -5.82
N ALA A 65 -6.66 -7.82 -5.34
CA ALA A 65 -6.73 -9.18 -4.82
C ALA A 65 -6.60 -10.17 -5.96
N VAL A 66 -5.70 -11.14 -5.78
CA VAL A 66 -5.56 -12.22 -6.75
C VAL A 66 -6.06 -13.48 -6.08
N ILE A 67 -6.91 -14.17 -6.78
CA ILE A 67 -7.46 -15.41 -6.27
C ILE A 67 -6.64 -16.51 -6.87
N SER A 68 -5.88 -17.14 -6.02
CA SER A 68 -5.12 -18.25 -6.52
C SER A 68 -6.08 -19.41 -6.58
N GLY A 69 -6.40 -19.70 -7.68
CA GLY A 69 -7.15 -20.77 -8.12
C GLY A 69 -7.59 -21.83 -7.18
N GLY A 70 -7.57 -21.80 -6.42
CA GLY A 70 -7.99 -22.77 -5.56
C GLY A 70 -8.98 -23.44 -5.67
#